data_ef65842aac012f8b6150807bc8f96c2c
#
_entry.id   ef65842aac012f8b6150807bc8f96c2c
#
_cell.length_a   1.000
_cell.length_b   1.000
_cell.length_c   1.000
_cell.angle_alpha   90.00
_cell.angle_beta   90.00
_cell.angle_gamma   90.00
#
_symmetry.space_group_name_H-M   'P 1'
#
loop_
_entity.id
_entity.type
_entity.pdbx_description
1 polymer ?
#
loop_
_entity_poly.entity_id
_entity_poly.type
_entity_poly.pdbx_seq_one_letter_code
_entity_poly.pdbx_strand_id
1 'polypeptide(L)'
;MENIHELGENKDIDLQNMLFILPVNEKKRITQFLCLDSLKKVPVLENIHENVLIAICQHLKPVTYTEDSYIVQEGRPLGKMIFIVQGLAWTYTTSNIIGETLKKGDFYGEEVLTWTFQSLSFSGLPISTRTVISQGKIEAFAIRADDLKSVVYKFWWHFRKEVGVSQLELWEHLAASFHTSSLAPP
;
A
#
# COMPACT_ATOMS: atom_id res chain seq x y z
N MET A 1 -38.75 31.62 -13.39
CA MET A 1 -37.87 31.29 -12.23
C MET A 1 -37.91 29.79 -12.08
N GLU A 2 -37.16 29.12 -12.92
CA GLU A 2 -37.09 27.65 -12.96
C GLU A 2 -35.75 27.20 -12.43
N ASN A 3 -35.84 26.45 -11.36
CA ASN A 3 -35.02 25.33 -10.87
C ASN A 3 -33.56 25.21 -11.34
N ILE A 4 -32.67 25.83 -10.57
CA ILE A 4 -31.24 25.50 -10.48
C ILE A 4 -31.02 24.66 -9.20
N HIS A 5 -31.79 23.60 -9.02
CA HIS A 5 -31.69 22.73 -7.83
C HIS A 5 -31.45 21.25 -8.13
N GLU A 6 -31.13 20.87 -9.38
CA GLU A 6 -30.94 19.47 -9.75
C GLU A 6 -29.57 19.15 -10.36
N LEU A 7 -28.50 19.81 -9.90
CA LEU A 7 -27.12 19.44 -10.26
C LEU A 7 -26.29 19.02 -9.05
N GLY A 8 -26.89 18.29 -8.13
CA GLY A 8 -26.28 17.85 -6.87
C GLY A 8 -26.25 16.35 -6.63
N GLU A 9 -26.71 15.51 -7.54
CA GLU A 9 -26.39 14.07 -7.47
C GLU A 9 -25.03 13.85 -8.13
N ASN A 10 -23.97 14.06 -7.34
CA ASN A 10 -22.69 13.41 -7.58
C ASN A 10 -22.97 11.91 -7.60
N LYS A 11 -23.17 11.33 -8.79
CA LYS A 11 -22.89 9.92 -9.00
C LYS A 11 -21.48 9.72 -8.48
N ASP A 12 -21.34 9.07 -7.33
CA ASP A 12 -20.07 8.63 -6.78
C ASP A 12 -19.38 7.80 -7.87
N ILE A 13 -18.52 8.47 -8.63
CA ILE A 13 -17.72 7.80 -9.65
C ILE A 13 -16.79 6.90 -8.86
N ASP A 14 -17.07 5.61 -8.86
CA ASP A 14 -16.25 4.60 -8.22
C ASP A 14 -14.85 4.67 -8.86
N LEU A 15 -13.83 4.97 -8.04
CA LEU A 15 -12.44 5.09 -8.47
C LEU A 15 -11.99 3.84 -9.25
N GLN A 16 -12.44 2.65 -8.83
CA GLN A 16 -12.10 1.39 -9.47
C GLN A 16 -12.69 1.32 -10.89
N ASN A 17 -13.95 1.71 -11.06
CA ASN A 17 -14.63 1.73 -12.36
C ASN A 17 -14.04 2.82 -13.27
N MET A 18 -13.75 4.00 -12.72
CA MET A 18 -13.09 5.07 -13.46
C MET A 18 -11.72 4.63 -13.98
N LEU A 19 -10.91 4.03 -13.14
CA LEU A 19 -9.60 3.53 -13.55
C LEU A 19 -9.70 2.37 -14.53
N PHE A 20 -10.75 1.56 -14.48
CA PHE A 20 -10.92 0.42 -15.38
C PHE A 20 -10.98 0.85 -16.87
N ILE A 21 -11.65 1.96 -17.17
CA ILE A 21 -11.84 2.45 -18.54
C ILE A 21 -10.65 3.25 -19.10
N LEU A 22 -9.70 3.65 -18.25
CA LEU A 22 -8.58 4.50 -18.67
C LEU A 22 -7.43 3.68 -19.30
N PRO A 23 -6.67 4.28 -20.24
CA PRO A 23 -5.43 3.71 -20.74
C PRO A 23 -4.41 3.48 -19.61
N VAL A 24 -3.54 2.49 -19.79
CA VAL A 24 -2.55 2.07 -18.77
C VAL A 24 -1.67 3.24 -18.29
N ASN A 25 -1.24 4.12 -19.19
CA ASN A 25 -0.39 5.26 -18.84
C ASN A 25 -1.13 6.28 -17.97
N GLU A 26 -2.40 6.54 -18.27
CA GLU A 26 -3.22 7.45 -17.46
C GLU A 26 -3.53 6.86 -16.08
N LYS A 27 -3.82 5.56 -16.00
CA LYS A 27 -3.95 4.85 -14.71
C LYS A 27 -2.72 5.07 -13.82
N LYS A 28 -1.51 4.87 -14.39
CA LYS A 28 -0.26 5.05 -13.66
C LYS A 28 -0.10 6.48 -13.15
N ARG A 29 -0.36 7.48 -13.99
CA ARG A 29 -0.25 8.90 -13.62
C ARG A 29 -1.22 9.26 -12.49
N ILE A 30 -2.47 8.82 -12.58
CA ILE A 30 -3.49 9.08 -11.56
C ILE A 30 -3.12 8.38 -10.25
N THR A 31 -2.70 7.11 -10.29
CA THR A 31 -2.26 6.38 -9.10
C THR A 31 -1.08 7.07 -8.42
N GLN A 32 -0.09 7.51 -9.18
CA GLN A 32 1.03 8.30 -8.65
C GLN A 32 0.55 9.59 -8.00
N PHE A 33 -0.28 10.36 -8.68
CA PHE A 33 -0.81 11.62 -8.17
C PHE A 33 -1.59 11.44 -6.85
N LEU A 34 -2.39 10.38 -6.74
CA LEU A 34 -3.21 10.13 -5.55
C LEU A 34 -2.43 9.53 -4.37
N CYS A 35 -1.38 8.78 -4.63
CA CYS A 35 -0.73 7.98 -3.60
C CYS A 35 0.67 8.44 -3.20
N LEU A 36 1.36 9.23 -4.03
CA LEU A 36 2.76 9.60 -3.80
C LEU A 36 2.97 10.33 -2.46
N ASP A 37 2.08 11.27 -2.14
CA ASP A 37 2.16 12.02 -0.88
C ASP A 37 1.85 11.14 0.34
N SER A 38 0.94 10.17 0.19
CA SER A 38 0.64 9.22 1.24
C SER A 38 1.79 8.23 1.46
N LEU A 39 2.48 7.81 0.41
CA LEU A 39 3.70 6.98 0.51
C LEU A 39 4.81 7.70 1.26
N LYS A 40 5.01 9.00 1.03
CA LYS A 40 6.01 9.81 1.73
C LYS A 40 5.73 10.00 3.22
N LYS A 41 4.49 9.78 3.66
CA LYS A 41 4.16 9.81 5.10
C LYS A 41 4.57 8.54 5.84
N VAL A 42 4.84 7.45 5.12
CA VAL A 42 5.35 6.22 5.73
C VAL A 42 6.79 6.45 6.17
N PRO A 43 7.14 6.31 7.46
CA PRO A 43 8.44 6.72 7.99
C PRO A 43 9.64 6.16 7.21
N VAL A 44 9.59 4.87 6.87
CA VAL A 44 10.65 4.20 6.10
C VAL A 44 10.77 4.73 4.66
N LEU A 45 9.69 5.28 4.09
CA LEU A 45 9.64 5.78 2.72
C LEU A 45 9.86 7.29 2.59
N GLU A 46 9.90 8.02 3.71
CA GLU A 46 9.98 9.49 3.72
C GLU A 46 11.18 10.03 2.92
N ASN A 47 12.34 9.41 3.09
CA ASN A 47 13.60 9.82 2.47
C ASN A 47 14.07 8.89 1.34
N ILE A 48 13.18 8.02 0.86
CA ILE A 48 13.49 7.09 -0.21
C ILE A 48 13.47 7.81 -1.57
N HIS A 49 14.35 7.38 -2.46
CA HIS A 49 14.44 7.94 -3.82
C HIS A 49 13.11 7.78 -4.58
N GLU A 50 12.70 8.82 -5.29
CA GLU A 50 11.40 8.90 -5.96
C GLU A 50 11.15 7.74 -6.92
N ASN A 51 12.16 7.22 -7.62
CA ASN A 51 12.03 6.06 -8.50
C ASN A 51 11.51 4.81 -7.77
N VAL A 52 11.85 4.64 -6.48
CA VAL A 52 11.35 3.54 -5.67
C VAL A 52 9.86 3.75 -5.34
N LEU A 53 9.48 4.97 -4.97
CA LEU A 53 8.09 5.32 -4.71
C LEU A 53 7.23 5.12 -5.97
N ILE A 54 7.73 5.51 -7.12
CA ILE A 54 7.09 5.27 -8.43
C ILE A 54 6.94 3.78 -8.69
N ALA A 55 7.97 2.98 -8.40
CA ALA A 55 7.89 1.53 -8.54
C ALA A 55 6.81 0.91 -7.62
N ILE A 56 6.70 1.38 -6.37
CA ILE A 56 5.61 0.99 -5.46
C ILE A 56 4.25 1.37 -6.06
N CYS A 57 4.10 2.61 -6.57
CA CYS A 57 2.86 3.06 -7.20
C CYS A 57 2.41 2.16 -8.38
N GLN A 58 3.34 1.56 -9.11
CA GLN A 58 3.01 0.66 -10.24
C GLN A 58 2.35 -0.65 -9.78
N HIS A 59 2.55 -1.06 -8.54
CA HIS A 59 1.95 -2.26 -7.94
C HIS A 59 0.67 -1.97 -7.15
N LEU A 60 0.33 -0.69 -6.93
CA LEU A 60 -0.90 -0.30 -6.25
C LEU A 60 -2.12 -0.65 -7.11
N LYS A 61 -3.10 -1.29 -6.49
CA LYS A 61 -4.38 -1.65 -7.11
C LYS A 61 -5.52 -0.94 -6.40
N PRO A 62 -6.48 -0.35 -7.14
CA PRO A 62 -7.66 0.26 -6.53
C PRO A 62 -8.51 -0.82 -5.85
N VAL A 63 -9.02 -0.50 -4.68
CA VAL A 63 -9.91 -1.34 -3.89
C VAL A 63 -11.01 -0.49 -3.28
N THR A 64 -12.21 -1.04 -3.22
CA THR A 64 -13.38 -0.40 -2.60
C THR A 64 -13.89 -1.29 -1.48
N TYR A 65 -14.22 -0.67 -0.34
CA TYR A 65 -14.85 -1.33 0.79
C TYR A 65 -16.21 -0.70 1.04
N THR A 66 -17.19 -1.54 1.30
CA THR A 66 -18.53 -1.11 1.70
C THR A 66 -18.56 -0.77 3.19
N GLU A 67 -19.60 -0.09 3.62
CA GLU A 67 -19.84 0.20 5.03
C GLU A 67 -19.74 -1.06 5.90
N ASP A 68 -19.21 -0.90 7.11
CA ASP A 68 -19.02 -1.97 8.11
C ASP A 68 -18.16 -3.15 7.65
N SER A 69 -17.39 -2.98 6.56
CA SER A 69 -16.46 -4.02 6.11
C SER A 69 -15.18 -4.05 6.93
N TYR A 70 -14.78 -5.23 7.35
CA TYR A 70 -13.45 -5.45 7.92
C TYR A 70 -12.39 -5.36 6.83
N ILE A 71 -11.54 -4.34 6.88
CA ILE A 71 -10.41 -4.17 5.98
C ILE A 71 -9.24 -5.02 6.45
N VAL A 72 -9.00 -5.02 7.77
CA VAL A 72 -8.00 -5.82 8.50
C VAL A 72 -8.60 -6.23 9.84
N GLN A 73 -8.21 -7.39 10.34
CA GLN A 73 -8.62 -7.87 11.67
C GLN A 73 -7.39 -8.11 12.55
N GLU A 74 -7.45 -7.64 13.79
CA GLU A 74 -6.43 -7.93 14.82
C GLU A 74 -6.19 -9.43 14.97
N GLY A 75 -4.94 -9.83 15.10
CA GLY A 75 -4.55 -11.24 15.24
C GLY A 75 -4.54 -12.03 13.92
N ARG A 76 -4.89 -11.43 12.79
CA ARG A 76 -4.84 -12.08 11.48
C ARG A 76 -3.59 -11.69 10.69
N PRO A 77 -3.10 -12.57 9.79
CA PRO A 77 -2.00 -12.23 8.89
C PRO A 77 -2.30 -10.99 8.05
N LEU A 78 -1.38 -10.04 8.06
CA LEU A 78 -1.47 -8.79 7.31
C LEU A 78 -0.78 -8.94 5.96
N GLY A 79 -1.57 -9.20 4.91
CA GLY A 79 -1.05 -9.48 3.56
C GLY A 79 -1.00 -8.29 2.62
N LYS A 80 -1.30 -7.08 3.10
CA LYS A 80 -1.36 -5.87 2.27
C LYS A 80 -1.17 -4.60 3.09
N MET A 81 -0.70 -3.57 2.42
CA MET A 81 -0.71 -2.19 2.89
C MET A 81 -1.75 -1.41 2.11
N ILE A 82 -2.49 -0.50 2.74
CA ILE A 82 -3.56 0.28 2.12
C ILE A 82 -3.32 1.78 2.28
N PHE A 83 -3.77 2.57 1.30
CA PHE A 83 -3.71 4.02 1.25
C PHE A 83 -5.10 4.56 0.95
N ILE A 84 -5.69 5.34 1.85
CA ILE A 84 -7.06 5.83 1.75
C ILE A 84 -7.10 7.04 0.82
N VAL A 85 -7.93 6.98 -0.21
CA VAL A 85 -8.18 8.06 -1.17
C VAL A 85 -9.45 8.82 -0.82
N GLN A 86 -10.49 8.10 -0.37
CA GLN A 86 -11.78 8.66 0.02
C GLN A 86 -12.45 7.79 1.08
N GLY A 87 -13.24 8.41 1.96
CA GLY A 87 -13.95 7.74 3.04
C GLY A 87 -13.18 7.75 4.36
N LEU A 88 -13.73 7.06 5.35
CA LEU A 88 -13.24 7.00 6.73
C LEU A 88 -13.18 5.54 7.18
N ALA A 89 -12.09 5.16 7.83
CA ALA A 89 -11.96 3.88 8.52
C ALA A 89 -11.65 4.11 9.99
N TRP A 90 -12.16 3.25 10.83
CA TRP A 90 -11.85 3.27 12.25
C TRP A 90 -10.90 2.13 12.60
N THR A 91 -9.87 2.45 13.39
CA THR A 91 -8.91 1.47 13.88
C THR A 91 -9.04 1.32 15.39
N TYR A 92 -9.05 0.10 15.88
CA TYR A 92 -9.12 -0.20 17.31
C TYR A 92 -8.42 -1.53 17.63
N THR A 93 -8.18 -1.77 18.91
CA THR A 93 -7.68 -3.06 19.43
C THR A 93 -8.73 -3.67 20.34
N THR A 94 -8.67 -4.98 20.52
CA THR A 94 -9.58 -5.70 21.45
C THR A 94 -9.42 -5.21 22.89
N SER A 95 -8.23 -4.76 23.28
CA SER A 95 -7.93 -4.23 24.61
C SER A 95 -8.29 -2.75 24.78
N ASN A 96 -8.39 -1.99 23.67
CA ASN A 96 -8.72 -0.57 23.70
C ASN A 96 -9.63 -0.22 22.53
N ILE A 97 -10.92 0.00 22.83
CA ILE A 97 -11.95 0.37 21.87
C ILE A 97 -11.84 1.84 21.46
N ILE A 98 -11.09 2.67 22.22
CA ILE A 98 -10.80 4.05 21.84
C ILE A 98 -9.77 4.01 20.71
N GLY A 99 -10.26 3.98 19.49
CA GLY A 99 -9.46 3.89 18.27
C GLY A 99 -9.19 5.25 17.64
N GLU A 100 -8.49 5.20 16.54
CA GLU A 100 -8.18 6.34 15.70
C GLU A 100 -8.94 6.24 14.37
N THR A 101 -9.28 7.38 13.79
CA THR A 101 -9.92 7.43 12.48
C THR A 101 -8.85 7.64 11.40
N LEU A 102 -8.82 6.75 10.43
CA LEU A 102 -8.05 6.92 9.20
C LEU A 102 -8.93 7.60 8.16
N LYS A 103 -8.37 8.59 7.48
CA LYS A 103 -9.04 9.42 6.46
C LYS A 103 -8.21 9.52 5.20
N LYS A 104 -8.71 10.26 4.23
CA LYS A 104 -7.98 10.55 2.98
C LYS A 104 -6.53 10.95 3.24
N GLY A 105 -5.62 10.28 2.58
CA GLY A 105 -4.17 10.48 2.67
C GLY A 105 -3.50 9.73 3.81
N ASP A 106 -4.25 8.97 4.62
CA ASP A 106 -3.69 8.08 5.61
C ASP A 106 -3.48 6.68 5.03
N PHE A 107 -2.69 5.88 5.72
CA PHE A 107 -2.34 4.52 5.33
C PHE A 107 -2.45 3.56 6.52
N TYR A 108 -2.47 2.26 6.23
CA TYR A 108 -2.39 1.21 7.24
C TYR A 108 -1.60 0.02 6.71
N GLY A 109 -0.91 -0.69 7.59
CA GLY A 109 -0.18 -1.91 7.26
C GLY A 109 1.30 -1.69 6.99
N GLU A 110 1.92 -0.68 7.59
CA GLU A 110 3.37 -0.42 7.50
C GLU A 110 4.21 -1.59 8.02
N GLU A 111 3.64 -2.44 8.87
CA GLU A 111 4.26 -3.68 9.35
C GLU A 111 4.61 -4.63 8.19
N VAL A 112 3.85 -4.56 7.09
CA VAL A 112 4.16 -5.32 5.86
C VAL A 112 5.49 -4.86 5.28
N LEU A 113 5.75 -3.55 5.25
CA LEU A 113 7.02 -3.00 4.76
C LEU A 113 8.18 -3.44 5.66
N THR A 114 8.04 -3.33 6.98
CA THR A 114 9.04 -3.80 7.94
C THR A 114 9.31 -5.30 7.78
N TRP A 115 8.27 -6.10 7.59
CA TRP A 115 8.40 -7.54 7.34
C TRP A 115 9.23 -7.83 6.07
N THR A 116 9.16 -7.01 5.03
CA THR A 116 9.97 -7.23 3.83
C THR A 116 11.46 -7.20 4.11
N PHE A 117 11.90 -6.45 5.12
CA PHE A 117 13.32 -6.37 5.51
C PHE A 117 13.75 -7.51 6.43
N GLN A 118 12.83 -8.02 7.23
CA GLN A 118 13.14 -9.01 8.27
C GLN A 118 13.03 -10.46 7.79
N SER A 119 12.19 -10.71 6.80
CA SER A 119 11.90 -12.05 6.30
C SER A 119 12.55 -12.29 4.95
N LEU A 120 13.36 -13.33 4.83
CA LEU A 120 13.94 -13.78 3.55
C LEU A 120 12.98 -14.64 2.74
N SER A 121 11.97 -15.19 3.37
CA SER A 121 10.95 -16.01 2.71
C SER A 121 9.67 -15.21 2.48
N PHE A 122 8.81 -15.68 1.57
CA PHE A 122 7.47 -15.13 1.36
C PHE A 122 6.44 -15.71 2.36
N SER A 123 6.89 -16.51 3.33
CA SER A 123 6.05 -17.06 4.39
C SER A 123 6.15 -16.22 5.67
N GLY A 124 5.21 -16.45 6.60
CA GLY A 124 5.23 -15.79 7.91
C GLY A 124 4.92 -14.30 7.84
N LEU A 125 3.82 -13.93 7.17
CA LEU A 125 3.33 -12.55 7.14
C LEU A 125 3.19 -11.97 8.54
N PRO A 126 3.40 -10.65 8.73
CA PRO A 126 3.19 -10.00 10.01
C PRO A 126 1.72 -10.16 10.44
N ILE A 127 1.51 -10.21 11.74
CA ILE A 127 0.17 -10.29 12.32
C ILE A 127 -0.31 -8.88 12.62
N SER A 128 -1.51 -8.54 12.19
CA SER A 128 -2.08 -7.24 12.49
C SER A 128 -2.31 -7.04 13.98
N THR A 129 -1.86 -5.92 14.49
CA THR A 129 -2.02 -5.52 15.90
C THR A 129 -3.33 -4.77 16.15
N ARG A 130 -4.08 -4.44 15.09
CA ARG A 130 -5.32 -3.68 15.18
C ARG A 130 -6.36 -4.23 14.19
N THR A 131 -7.64 -3.96 14.50
CA THR A 131 -8.74 -4.10 13.56
C THR A 131 -8.98 -2.77 12.86
N VAL A 132 -9.20 -2.80 11.55
CA VAL A 132 -9.59 -1.65 10.72
C VAL A 132 -10.92 -1.97 10.07
N ILE A 133 -11.93 -1.11 10.33
CA ILE A 133 -13.29 -1.24 9.80
C ILE A 133 -13.70 0.03 9.06
N SER A 134 -14.41 -0.12 7.95
CA SER A 134 -14.95 1.03 7.20
C SER A 134 -16.15 1.66 7.89
N GLN A 135 -16.17 3.01 7.96
CA GLN A 135 -17.28 3.81 8.47
C GLN A 135 -18.16 4.37 7.34
N GLY A 136 -18.39 3.58 6.31
CA GLY A 136 -19.05 3.98 5.08
C GLY A 136 -18.28 3.44 3.89
N LYS A 137 -18.62 3.88 2.68
CA LYS A 137 -17.85 3.50 1.47
C LYS A 137 -16.44 4.08 1.55
N ILE A 138 -15.44 3.23 1.37
CA ILE A 138 -14.02 3.63 1.28
C ILE A 138 -13.49 3.30 -0.10
N GLU A 139 -12.78 4.25 -0.70
CA GLU A 139 -11.95 4.05 -1.87
C GLU A 139 -10.49 4.17 -1.46
N ALA A 140 -9.70 3.17 -1.82
CA ALA A 140 -8.30 3.08 -1.42
C ALA A 140 -7.46 2.43 -2.53
N PHE A 141 -6.15 2.54 -2.40
CA PHE A 141 -5.22 1.69 -3.11
C PHE A 141 -4.59 0.69 -2.14
N ALA A 142 -4.35 -0.51 -2.63
CA ALA A 142 -3.68 -1.56 -1.86
C ALA A 142 -2.47 -2.10 -2.62
N ILE A 143 -1.39 -2.37 -1.90
CA ILE A 143 -0.25 -3.15 -2.39
C ILE A 143 -0.15 -4.45 -1.58
N ARG A 144 0.00 -5.57 -2.26
CA ARG A 144 0.20 -6.88 -1.60
C ARG A 144 1.60 -7.00 -1.04
N ALA A 145 1.73 -7.79 0.03
CA ALA A 145 3.02 -8.06 0.67
C ALA A 145 4.07 -8.59 -0.33
N ASP A 146 3.66 -9.50 -1.22
CA ASP A 146 4.56 -10.10 -2.22
C ASP A 146 5.05 -9.07 -3.25
N ASP A 147 4.14 -8.21 -3.73
CA ASP A 147 4.45 -7.14 -4.67
C ASP A 147 5.41 -6.12 -4.03
N LEU A 148 5.10 -5.69 -2.79
CA LEU A 148 5.93 -4.77 -2.03
C LEU A 148 7.33 -5.35 -1.79
N LYS A 149 7.41 -6.61 -1.41
CA LYS A 149 8.66 -7.33 -1.20
C LYS A 149 9.50 -7.38 -2.48
N SER A 150 8.87 -7.64 -3.64
CA SER A 150 9.53 -7.66 -4.92
C SER A 150 10.15 -6.30 -5.28
N VAL A 151 9.45 -5.19 -4.98
CA VAL A 151 9.99 -3.83 -5.16
C VAL A 151 11.16 -3.58 -4.22
N VAL A 152 11.02 -3.93 -2.94
CA VAL A 152 12.08 -3.78 -1.94
C VAL A 152 13.34 -4.56 -2.35
N TYR A 153 13.21 -5.80 -2.79
CA TYR A 153 14.32 -6.59 -3.31
C TYR A 153 15.00 -5.94 -4.52
N LYS A 154 14.22 -5.43 -5.47
CA LYS A 154 14.75 -4.76 -6.67
C LYS A 154 15.55 -3.51 -6.34
N PHE A 155 15.17 -2.79 -5.28
CA PHE A 155 15.76 -1.51 -4.89
C PHE A 155 16.40 -1.57 -3.50
N TRP A 156 16.84 -2.75 -3.06
CA TRP A 156 17.33 -3.03 -1.71
C TRP A 156 18.39 -2.03 -1.20
N TRP A 157 19.27 -1.53 -2.07
CA TRP A 157 20.33 -0.59 -1.70
C TRP A 157 19.80 0.76 -1.17
N HIS A 158 18.56 1.14 -1.51
CA HIS A 158 17.91 2.31 -0.94
C HIS A 158 17.43 2.06 0.50
N PHE A 159 17.23 0.81 0.88
CA PHE A 159 16.73 0.40 2.17
C PHE A 159 17.83 -0.11 3.12
N ARG A 160 19.11 0.06 2.77
CA ARG A 160 20.25 -0.46 3.55
C ARG A 160 20.25 -0.04 5.03
N LYS A 161 19.74 1.15 5.33
CA LYS A 161 19.67 1.67 6.70
C LYS A 161 18.63 0.96 7.56
N GLU A 162 17.61 0.39 6.92
CA GLU A 162 16.49 -0.29 7.56
C GLU A 162 16.76 -1.79 7.76
N VAL A 163 17.75 -2.32 7.03
CA VAL A 163 18.15 -3.73 7.09
C VAL A 163 19.27 -3.88 8.12
N GLY A 164 19.10 -4.80 9.08
CA GLY A 164 20.15 -5.11 10.07
C GLY A 164 21.42 -5.63 9.41
N VAL A 165 22.59 -5.34 10.01
CA VAL A 165 23.92 -5.70 9.50
C VAL A 165 24.02 -7.21 9.15
N SER A 166 23.44 -8.08 9.95
CA SER A 166 23.43 -9.53 9.73
C SER A 166 22.61 -9.98 8.51
N GLN A 167 21.71 -9.14 8.04
CA GLN A 167 20.86 -9.43 6.86
C GLN A 167 21.42 -8.80 5.59
N LEU A 168 22.27 -7.77 5.70
CA LEU A 168 22.89 -7.10 4.55
C LEU A 168 23.71 -8.06 3.69
N GLU A 169 24.57 -8.88 4.31
CA GLU A 169 25.40 -9.86 3.60
C GLU A 169 24.54 -10.87 2.83
N LEU A 170 23.42 -11.30 3.42
CA LEU A 170 22.50 -12.23 2.83
C LEU A 170 21.70 -11.61 1.68
N TRP A 171 21.35 -10.33 1.80
CA TRP A 171 20.70 -9.56 0.74
C TRP A 171 21.64 -9.31 -0.45
N GLU A 172 22.90 -9.00 -0.18
CA GLU A 172 23.94 -8.84 -1.22
C GLU A 172 24.14 -10.16 -1.99
N HIS A 173 24.14 -11.29 -1.31
CA HIS A 173 24.26 -12.61 -1.92
C HIS A 173 23.05 -12.97 -2.77
N LEU A 174 21.83 -12.68 -2.31
CA LEU A 174 20.60 -12.90 -3.06
C LEU A 174 20.51 -11.97 -4.27
N ALA A 175 20.84 -10.69 -4.14
CA ALA A 175 20.85 -9.74 -5.24
C ALA A 175 21.84 -10.13 -6.33
N ALA A 176 23.03 -10.64 -5.96
CA ALA A 176 24.01 -11.16 -6.90
C ALA A 176 23.48 -12.38 -7.67
N SER A 177 22.72 -13.25 -7.01
CA SER A 177 22.12 -14.44 -7.63
C SER A 177 21.03 -14.09 -8.68
N PHE A 178 20.26 -13.00 -8.45
CA PHE A 178 19.25 -12.53 -9.40
C PHE A 178 19.87 -11.85 -10.64
N HIS A 179 21.01 -11.19 -10.50
CA HIS A 179 21.70 -10.58 -11.65
C HIS A 179 22.39 -11.60 -12.54
N THR A 180 22.83 -12.73 -12.01
CA THR A 180 23.45 -13.81 -12.79
C THR A 180 22.42 -14.62 -13.59
N SER A 181 21.16 -14.72 -13.15
CA SER A 181 20.10 -15.42 -13.89
C SER A 181 19.54 -14.62 -15.07
N SER A 182 19.81 -13.32 -15.16
CA SER A 182 19.35 -12.45 -16.26
C SER A 182 20.36 -12.32 -17.40
N LEU A 183 21.54 -12.97 -17.33
CA LEU A 183 22.63 -12.93 -18.31
C LEU A 183 22.93 -14.32 -18.89
N ALA A 184 21.92 -15.14 -19.14
CA ALA A 184 22.08 -16.28 -20.04
C ALA A 184 21.85 -15.78 -21.48
N PRO A 185 22.90 -15.81 -22.36
CA PRO A 185 22.73 -15.49 -23.77
C PRO A 185 21.98 -16.62 -24.49
N PRO A 186 21.38 -16.30 -25.65
CA PRO A 186 20.54 -17.19 -26.45
C PRO A 186 21.25 -18.43 -26.97
#